data_629ff4b4e49c5d99f3ab24b491b33626
#
_entry.id   629ff4b4e49c5d99f3ab24b491b33626
#
_cell.length_a   1.000
_cell.length_b   1.000
_cell.length_c   1.000
_cell.angle_alpha   90.00
_cell.angle_beta   90.00
_cell.angle_gamma   90.00
#
_symmetry.space_group_name_H-M   'P 1'
#
loop_
_entity.id
_entity.type
_entity.pdbx_description
1 polymer ?
#
loop_
_entity_poly.entity_id
_entity_poly.type
_entity_poly.pdbx_seq_one_letter_code
_entity_poly.pdbx_strand_id
1 'polypeptide(L)' 'MNVKLTKVFQRVPEGYIGFVEELPGANTQGATLEEARSNLEEAIQLVLEANRALSEELIQGQDVIREPVLLSAA' A
#
# COMPACT_ATOMS: atom_id res chain seq x y z
N MET A 1 -8.36 -4.33 -16.60
CA MET A 1 -8.46 -5.16 -15.41
C MET A 1 -7.54 -4.67 -14.30
N ASN A 2 -7.99 -4.67 -13.07
CA ASN A 2 -7.28 -4.01 -11.98
C ASN A 2 -6.56 -5.01 -11.09
N VAL A 3 -5.36 -4.63 -10.66
CA VAL A 3 -4.67 -5.32 -9.58
C VAL A 3 -5.48 -5.08 -8.30
N LYS A 4 -5.78 -6.16 -7.60
CA LYS A 4 -6.58 -6.10 -6.39
C LYS A 4 -5.69 -6.12 -5.17
N LEU A 5 -5.89 -5.16 -4.29
CA LEU A 5 -5.24 -5.13 -2.98
C LEU A 5 -6.25 -5.54 -1.92
N THR A 6 -5.80 -6.31 -0.96
CA THR A 6 -6.64 -6.85 0.09
C THR A 6 -6.30 -6.21 1.43
N LYS A 7 -7.25 -5.49 2.00
CA LYS A 7 -7.11 -4.92 3.34
C LYS A 7 -7.54 -5.97 4.37
N VAL A 8 -6.72 -6.16 5.38
CA VAL A 8 -7.02 -7.08 6.48
C VAL A 8 -7.04 -6.27 7.78
N PHE A 9 -8.09 -6.45 8.56
CA PHE A 9 -8.23 -5.80 9.86
C PHE A 9 -8.37 -6.86 10.94
N GLN A 10 -7.62 -6.66 12.03
CA GLN A 10 -7.63 -7.57 13.16
C GLN A 10 -8.00 -6.80 14.42
N ARG A 11 -8.97 -7.32 15.16
CA ARG A 11 -9.37 -6.73 16.42
C ARG A 11 -8.32 -7.04 17.49
N VAL A 12 -7.93 -6.00 18.23
CA VAL A 12 -6.97 -6.10 19.34
C VAL A 12 -7.57 -5.37 20.55
N PRO A 13 -7.02 -5.55 21.76
CA PRO A 13 -7.58 -4.92 22.94
C PRO A 13 -7.72 -3.39 22.83
N GLU A 14 -6.81 -2.72 22.14
CA GLU A 14 -6.81 -1.27 21.99
C GLU A 14 -7.64 -0.77 20.81
N GLY A 15 -8.23 -1.67 20.02
CA GLY A 15 -8.99 -1.30 18.83
C GLY A 15 -8.74 -2.25 17.68
N TYR A 16 -8.16 -1.74 16.60
CA TYR A 16 -7.89 -2.53 15.38
C TYR A 16 -6.51 -2.24 14.84
N ILE A 17 -5.88 -3.27 14.30
CA ILE A 17 -4.72 -3.11 13.44
C ILE A 17 -5.15 -3.47 12.03
N GLY A 18 -4.48 -2.88 11.04
CA GLY A 18 -4.79 -3.14 9.64
C GLY A 18 -3.53 -3.23 8.80
N PHE A 19 -3.59 -4.03 7.76
CA PHE A 19 -2.48 -4.14 6.80
C PHE A 19 -3.01 -4.55 5.43
N VAL A 20 -2.14 -4.46 4.43
CA VAL A 20 -2.46 -4.87 3.07
C VAL A 20 -1.61 -6.10 2.74
N GLU A 21 -2.28 -7.20 2.39
CA GLU A 21 -1.59 -8.46 2.12
C GLU A 21 -0.52 -8.35 1.04
N GLU A 22 -0.82 -7.62 -0.03
CA GLU A 22 0.03 -7.54 -1.22
C GLU A 22 1.00 -6.36 -1.20
N LEU A 23 0.98 -5.56 -0.13
CA LEU A 23 1.78 -4.34 -0.08
C LEU A 23 2.51 -4.23 1.27
N PRO A 24 3.67 -4.87 1.41
CA PRO A 24 4.45 -4.80 2.64
C PRO A 24 4.75 -3.34 3.03
N GLY A 25 4.67 -3.04 4.30
CA GLY A 25 4.85 -1.70 4.81
C GLY A 25 3.58 -0.89 4.97
N ALA A 26 2.50 -1.27 4.28
CA ALA A 26 1.21 -0.62 4.45
C ALA A 26 0.49 -1.27 5.64
N ASN A 27 0.65 -0.67 6.83
CA ASN A 27 0.01 -1.13 8.04
C ASN A 27 -0.37 0.06 8.91
N THR A 28 -1.32 -0.15 9.81
CA THR A 28 -1.84 0.91 10.65
C THR A 28 -2.56 0.37 11.88
N GLN A 29 -3.05 1.28 12.70
CA GLN A 29 -3.90 0.97 13.83
C GLN A 29 -4.95 2.06 13.98
N GLY A 30 -6.02 1.77 14.71
CA GLY A 30 -7.06 2.72 15.01
C GLY A 30 -7.92 2.23 16.17
N ALA A 31 -8.57 3.15 16.86
CA ALA A 31 -9.45 2.81 17.99
C ALA A 31 -10.72 2.13 17.49
N THR A 32 -11.17 2.45 16.30
CA THR A 32 -12.36 1.86 15.67
C THR A 32 -12.00 1.30 14.31
N LEU A 33 -12.86 0.45 13.78
CA LEU A 33 -12.66 -0.10 12.43
C LEU A 33 -12.66 1.01 11.38
N GLU A 34 -13.53 2.00 11.50
CA GLU A 34 -13.58 3.12 10.56
C GLU A 34 -12.29 3.92 10.56
N GLU A 35 -11.76 4.18 11.74
CA GLU A 35 -10.49 4.89 11.89
C GLU A 35 -9.34 4.10 11.29
N ALA A 36 -9.27 2.79 11.59
CA ALA A 36 -8.25 1.92 11.02
C ALA A 36 -8.36 1.88 9.49
N ARG A 37 -9.57 1.86 8.96
CA ARG A 37 -9.82 1.84 7.52
C ARG A 37 -9.30 3.12 6.85
N SER A 38 -9.62 4.27 7.43
CA SER A 38 -9.15 5.56 6.93
C SER A 38 -7.63 5.68 7.02
N ASN A 39 -7.07 5.29 8.16
CA ASN A 39 -5.62 5.34 8.37
C ASN A 39 -4.88 4.40 7.42
N LEU A 40 -5.45 3.24 7.11
CA LEU A 40 -4.82 2.30 6.19
C LEU A 40 -4.78 2.85 4.76
N GLU A 41 -5.82 3.52 4.31
CA GLU A 41 -5.84 4.14 3.00
C GLU A 41 -4.73 5.20 2.87
N GLU A 42 -4.53 5.98 3.91
CA GLU A 42 -3.43 6.94 3.95
C GLU A 42 -2.08 6.24 3.93
N ALA A 43 -1.93 5.15 4.69
CA ALA A 43 -0.69 4.37 4.72
C ALA A 43 -0.38 3.78 3.34
N ILE A 44 -1.38 3.29 2.62
CA ILE A 44 -1.20 2.78 1.26
C ILE A 44 -0.63 3.87 0.34
N GLN A 45 -1.21 5.06 0.38
CA GLN A 45 -0.73 6.18 -0.43
C GLN A 45 0.71 6.54 -0.12
N LEU A 46 1.04 6.60 1.17
CA LEU A 46 2.40 6.93 1.60
C LEU A 46 3.42 5.89 1.15
N VAL A 47 3.07 4.60 1.25
CA VAL A 47 3.96 3.52 0.80
C VAL A 47 4.18 3.58 -0.71
N LEU A 48 3.11 3.79 -1.48
CA LEU A 48 3.22 3.89 -2.94
C LEU A 48 4.05 5.09 -3.36
N GLU A 49 3.88 6.24 -2.70
CA GLU A 49 4.68 7.42 -2.97
C GLU A 49 6.16 7.19 -2.64
N ALA A 50 6.44 6.57 -1.49
CA ALA A 50 7.80 6.26 -1.09
C ALA A 50 8.48 5.31 -2.06
N ASN A 51 7.76 4.27 -2.50
CA ASN A 51 8.29 3.31 -3.47
C ASN A 51 8.58 3.98 -4.81
N ARG A 52 7.71 4.88 -5.24
CA ARG A 52 7.91 5.64 -6.48
C ARG A 52 9.13 6.53 -6.38
N ALA A 53 9.28 7.23 -5.26
CA ALA A 53 10.43 8.11 -5.04
C ALA A 53 11.75 7.34 -5.03
N LEU A 54 11.77 6.17 -4.38
CA LEU A 54 12.94 5.30 -4.37
C LEU A 54 13.29 4.80 -5.77
N SER A 55 12.29 4.41 -6.54
CA SER A 55 12.46 3.99 -7.94
C SER A 55 13.08 5.08 -8.78
N GLU A 56 12.55 6.30 -8.67
CA GLU A 56 13.08 7.45 -9.41
C GLU A 56 14.55 7.69 -9.08
N GLU A 57 14.90 7.57 -7.81
CA GLU A 57 16.26 7.74 -7.34
C GLU A 57 17.20 6.69 -7.94
N LEU A 58 16.76 5.44 -7.94
CA LEU A 58 17.55 4.31 -8.42
C LEU A 58 17.84 4.38 -9.91
N ILE A 59 16.93 4.93 -10.71
CA ILE A 59 17.06 4.97 -12.16
C ILE A 59 17.57 6.33 -12.67
N GLN A 60 17.77 7.28 -11.80
CA GLN A 60 18.22 8.61 -12.17
C GLN A 60 19.57 8.52 -12.91
N GLY A 61 19.64 9.14 -14.07
CA GLY A 61 20.86 9.12 -14.89
C GLY A 61 21.11 7.81 -15.62
N GLN A 62 20.18 6.84 -15.51
CA GLN A 62 20.30 5.56 -16.21
C GLN A 62 19.50 5.58 -17.50
N ASP A 63 19.93 4.75 -18.44
CA ASP A 63 19.22 4.57 -19.70
C ASP A 63 18.17 3.47 -19.49
N VAL A 64 16.92 3.88 -19.24
CA VAL A 64 15.86 2.94 -18.85
C VAL A 64 14.66 3.04 -19.79
N ILE A 65 13.93 1.95 -19.87
CA ILE A 65 12.66 1.88 -20.60
C ILE A 65 11.55 1.69 -19.56
N ARG A 66 10.54 2.53 -19.61
CA ARG A 66 9.37 2.45 -18.72
C ARG A 66 8.16 2.04 -19.53
N GLU A 67 7.50 1.01 -19.08
CA GLU A 67 6.28 0.53 -19.72
C GLU A 67 5.21 0.30 -18.66
N PRO A 68 3.98 0.77 -18.89
CA PRO A 68 2.89 0.44 -17.98
C PRO A 68 2.50 -1.02 -18.12
N VAL A 69 2.02 -1.59 -17.03
CA VAL A 69 1.49 -2.94 -17.04
C VAL A 69 0.16 -2.97 -16.30
N LEU A 70 -0.83 -3.59 -16.91
CA LEU A 70 -2.12 -3.84 -16.28
C LEU A 70 -2.26 -5.35 -16.10
N LEU A 71 -2.26 -5.77 -14.84
CA LEU A 71 -2.34 -7.19 -14.55
C LEU A 71 -3.79 -7.66 -14.52
N SER A 72 -4.01 -8.80 -15.15
CA SER A 72 -5.30 -9.44 -15.16
C SER A 72 -5.44 -10.31 -13.92
N ALA A 73 -6.46 -10.03 -13.09
CA ALA A 73 -6.78 -10.91 -11.97
C ALA A 73 -7.53 -12.12 -12.52
N ALA A 74 -6.97 -13.30 -12.29
CA ALA A 74 -7.57 -14.55 -12.74
C ALA A 74 -8.79 -14.89 -11.85
#